data_0b01834ee925ffb48a0f6b3a29cb350f
#
_entry.id   0b01834ee925ffb48a0f6b3a29cb350f
#
_cell.length_a   1.000
_cell.length_b   1.000
_cell.length_c   1.000
_cell.angle_alpha   90.00
_cell.angle_beta   90.00
_cell.angle_gamma   90.00
#
_symmetry.space_group_name_H-M   'P 1'
#
loop_
_entity.id
_entity.type
_entity.pdbx_description
1 polymer ?
#
loop_
_entity_poly.entity_id
_entity_poly.type
_entity_poly.pdbx_seq_one_letter_code
_entity_poly.pdbx_strand_id
1 'polypeptide(L)'
;MSGTSRVKPVEETLKEVIPLSEKIGVTRLADITDMDILKIPNYSAVLPGTDDYIWVYSGKGLTRHHAQASALMESIERYCSLPSGAPKNMIQGSYDDLSKRFNILHPSSVVEPMTFEYTDDMIMDFLPGFDLINKEILLVPAPIALFKYSARQPAVNPFAYHHTNGLASGNVMEEAICHSLCEVIERDAISMAQLKASAVHFHILKTIENFLNSNGYYVTPLSATEYVDDNSIFPDVEICDIEFEPIIRLVKKFQKVNIPLIIKNVTSEIGIPTFNAASIEWITHDYGYLAEGHGTHPDARIALLRAITEVSQTRAANIQGARDDLRKIPYGVNNTDDQRSWQFMKSRDIIKFSDVKSFINDDILDDIKLILTRLCEYDLNQVIIVNLTNPNVGIPVVRTIVPGLEMYKITKSVIGKRGRACFRV
;
A
#
# COMPACT_ATOMS: atom_id res chain seq x y z
N MET A 1 -10.26 0.84 22.76
CA MET A 1 -10.45 0.24 21.43
C MET A 1 -9.97 -1.21 21.49
N SER A 2 -10.83 -2.17 21.17
CA SER A 2 -10.50 -3.60 21.29
C SER A 2 -9.69 -4.12 20.09
N GLY A 3 -8.42 -3.70 19.96
CA GLY A 3 -7.50 -4.19 18.93
C GLY A 3 -7.70 -3.66 17.52
N THR A 4 -8.48 -2.59 17.34
CA THR A 4 -8.65 -1.88 16.06
C THR A 4 -8.74 -0.38 16.32
N SER A 5 -8.13 0.44 15.44
CA SER A 5 -8.27 1.91 15.48
C SER A 5 -9.60 2.35 14.87
N ARG A 6 -10.73 1.83 15.37
CA ARG A 6 -12.05 2.13 14.83
C ARG A 6 -12.96 2.74 15.88
N VAL A 7 -13.73 3.78 15.50
CA VAL A 7 -14.63 4.50 16.41
C VAL A 7 -15.96 3.77 16.61
N LYS A 8 -16.34 2.84 15.71
CA LYS A 8 -17.56 2.06 15.79
C LYS A 8 -17.28 0.57 15.90
N PRO A 9 -18.12 -0.20 16.63
CA PRO A 9 -18.14 -1.65 16.51
C PRO A 9 -18.39 -2.09 15.07
N VAL A 10 -17.78 -3.20 14.64
CA VAL A 10 -17.89 -3.68 13.26
C VAL A 10 -19.32 -4.01 12.83
N GLU A 11 -20.15 -4.45 13.77
CA GLU A 11 -21.57 -4.76 13.53
C GLU A 11 -22.38 -3.51 13.17
N GLU A 12 -22.05 -2.36 13.75
CA GLU A 12 -22.66 -1.07 13.40
C GLU A 12 -22.19 -0.62 12.01
N THR A 13 -20.91 -0.74 11.73
CA THR A 13 -20.37 -0.47 10.39
C THR A 13 -21.07 -1.33 9.33
N LEU A 14 -21.24 -2.64 9.57
CA LEU A 14 -21.91 -3.54 8.63
C LEU A 14 -23.38 -3.15 8.38
N LYS A 15 -24.12 -2.74 9.40
CA LYS A 15 -25.51 -2.27 9.24
C LYS A 15 -25.61 -1.06 8.29
N GLU A 16 -24.60 -0.19 8.30
CA GLU A 16 -24.55 0.99 7.44
C GLU A 16 -24.07 0.63 6.02
N VAL A 17 -23.00 -0.17 5.89
CA VAL A 17 -22.34 -0.36 4.60
C VAL A 17 -22.98 -1.42 3.71
N ILE A 18 -23.68 -2.43 4.24
CA ILE A 18 -24.34 -3.45 3.43
C ILE A 18 -25.32 -2.82 2.44
N PRO A 19 -26.34 -2.04 2.86
CA PRO A 19 -27.29 -1.45 1.92
C PRO A 19 -26.63 -0.43 0.97
N LEU A 20 -25.59 0.26 1.41
CA LEU A 20 -24.83 1.18 0.56
C LEU A 20 -24.05 0.44 -0.52
N SER A 21 -23.45 -0.70 -0.17
CA SER A 21 -22.71 -1.54 -1.11
C SER A 21 -23.59 -2.12 -2.20
N GLU A 22 -24.79 -2.56 -1.87
CA GLU A 22 -25.82 -2.99 -2.84
C GLU A 22 -26.19 -1.83 -3.79
N LYS A 23 -26.39 -0.63 -3.23
CA LYS A 23 -26.72 0.57 -3.99
C LYS A 23 -25.64 0.97 -5.00
N ILE A 24 -24.36 0.79 -4.68
CA ILE A 24 -23.25 1.07 -5.60
C ILE A 24 -22.99 -0.07 -6.59
N GLY A 25 -23.72 -1.19 -6.48
CA GLY A 25 -23.67 -2.28 -7.44
C GLY A 25 -22.86 -3.51 -7.01
N VAL A 26 -22.53 -3.65 -5.72
CA VAL A 26 -21.95 -4.91 -5.22
C VAL A 26 -23.00 -6.02 -5.33
N THR A 27 -22.72 -7.02 -6.16
CA THR A 27 -23.65 -8.11 -6.47
C THR A 27 -23.44 -9.34 -5.61
N ARG A 28 -22.27 -9.50 -5.01
CA ARG A 28 -21.92 -10.67 -4.22
C ARG A 28 -20.90 -10.31 -3.14
N LEU A 29 -21.13 -10.80 -1.93
CA LEU A 29 -20.16 -10.86 -0.84
C LEU A 29 -19.91 -12.34 -0.53
N ALA A 30 -18.75 -12.86 -0.95
CA ALA A 30 -18.41 -14.27 -0.84
C ALA A 30 -17.44 -14.52 0.31
N ASP A 31 -17.78 -15.49 1.17
CA ASP A 31 -16.84 -16.03 2.17
C ASP A 31 -15.82 -16.94 1.47
N ILE A 32 -14.56 -16.55 1.49
CA ILE A 32 -13.44 -17.31 0.92
C ILE A 32 -12.50 -17.85 2.00
N THR A 33 -12.92 -17.78 3.26
CA THR A 33 -12.14 -18.21 4.43
C THR A 33 -11.66 -19.65 4.31
N ASP A 34 -12.53 -20.55 3.87
CA ASP A 34 -12.26 -21.98 3.82
C ASP A 34 -11.52 -22.42 2.55
N MET A 35 -11.21 -21.48 1.65
CA MET A 35 -10.35 -21.75 0.49
C MET A 35 -8.88 -21.91 0.89
N ASP A 36 -8.44 -21.22 1.95
CA ASP A 36 -7.09 -21.38 2.50
C ASP A 36 -7.10 -22.24 3.77
N ILE A 37 -6.12 -23.14 3.87
CA ILE A 37 -5.92 -24.06 5.00
C ILE A 37 -5.75 -23.31 6.34
N LEU A 38 -5.27 -22.06 6.32
CA LEU A 38 -5.13 -21.20 7.50
C LEU A 38 -6.48 -20.85 8.15
N LYS A 39 -7.56 -20.84 7.36
CA LYS A 39 -8.91 -20.49 7.83
C LYS A 39 -8.94 -19.18 8.63
N ILE A 40 -8.18 -18.19 8.18
CA ILE A 40 -8.26 -16.81 8.65
C ILE A 40 -9.38 -16.13 7.86
N PRO A 41 -10.29 -15.39 8.51
CA PRO A 41 -11.45 -14.81 7.82
C PRO A 41 -11.05 -13.90 6.66
N ASN A 42 -11.51 -14.26 5.46
CA ASN A 42 -11.36 -13.51 4.22
C ASN A 42 -12.67 -13.52 3.44
N TYR A 43 -13.01 -12.38 2.86
CA TYR A 43 -14.19 -12.19 2.04
C TYR A 43 -13.83 -11.52 0.72
N SER A 44 -14.59 -11.82 -0.33
CA SER A 44 -14.53 -11.13 -1.61
C SER A 44 -15.84 -10.43 -1.91
N ALA A 45 -15.79 -9.13 -2.19
CA ALA A 45 -16.91 -8.36 -2.71
C ALA A 45 -16.77 -8.21 -4.23
N VAL A 46 -17.81 -8.57 -4.97
CA VAL A 46 -17.83 -8.51 -6.44
C VAL A 46 -18.64 -7.29 -6.86
N LEU A 47 -17.99 -6.38 -7.54
CA LEU A 47 -18.56 -5.19 -8.15
C LEU A 47 -18.39 -5.29 -9.68
N PRO A 48 -19.42 -5.65 -10.45
CA PRO A 48 -19.34 -5.66 -11.90
C PRO A 48 -19.02 -4.26 -12.42
N GLY A 49 -17.94 -4.13 -13.19
CA GLY A 49 -17.54 -2.88 -13.81
C GLY A 49 -18.32 -2.61 -15.10
N THR A 50 -18.27 -1.35 -15.56
CA THR A 50 -18.86 -0.93 -16.84
C THR A 50 -17.92 -1.16 -18.04
N ASP A 51 -16.65 -1.51 -17.78
CA ASP A 51 -15.56 -1.56 -18.77
C ASP A 51 -15.08 -3.00 -19.03
N ASP A 52 -15.98 -3.95 -19.17
CA ASP A 52 -15.73 -5.39 -19.38
C ASP A 52 -14.90 -6.07 -18.27
N TYR A 53 -14.70 -5.42 -17.12
CA TYR A 53 -13.98 -5.96 -15.97
C TYR A 53 -14.92 -6.28 -14.82
N ILE A 54 -14.72 -7.43 -14.21
CA ILE A 54 -15.31 -7.76 -12.91
C ILE A 54 -14.31 -7.38 -11.83
N TRP A 55 -14.67 -6.38 -11.04
CA TRP A 55 -13.87 -5.96 -9.90
C TRP A 55 -14.16 -6.86 -8.70
N VAL A 56 -13.09 -7.45 -8.18
CA VAL A 56 -13.15 -8.28 -6.97
C VAL A 56 -12.26 -7.64 -5.91
N TYR A 57 -12.91 -7.19 -4.84
CA TYR A 57 -12.23 -6.58 -3.69
C TYR A 57 -12.18 -7.58 -2.55
N SER A 58 -11.05 -7.68 -1.87
CA SER A 58 -10.82 -8.69 -0.85
C SER A 58 -10.70 -8.05 0.52
N GLY A 59 -11.51 -8.51 1.47
CA GLY A 59 -11.46 -8.07 2.86
C GLY A 59 -10.87 -9.13 3.77
N LYS A 60 -10.11 -8.69 4.76
CA LYS A 60 -9.45 -9.49 5.78
C LYS A 60 -9.86 -9.07 7.19
N GLY A 61 -9.78 -9.97 8.14
CA GLY A 61 -10.06 -9.61 9.52
C GLY A 61 -9.89 -10.74 10.53
N LEU A 62 -9.95 -10.38 11.82
CA LEU A 62 -9.90 -11.34 12.93
C LEU A 62 -11.17 -12.18 13.05
N THR A 63 -12.29 -11.64 12.61
CA THR A 63 -13.59 -12.31 12.58
C THR A 63 -14.20 -12.17 11.18
N ARG A 64 -15.22 -12.98 10.89
CA ARG A 64 -15.97 -12.87 9.63
C ARG A 64 -16.58 -11.48 9.45
N HIS A 65 -17.12 -10.87 10.50
CA HIS A 65 -17.65 -9.50 10.42
C HIS A 65 -16.57 -8.47 10.04
N HIS A 66 -15.37 -8.57 10.62
CA HIS A 66 -14.26 -7.68 10.23
C HIS A 66 -13.86 -7.87 8.75
N ALA A 67 -13.79 -9.11 8.28
CA ALA A 67 -13.45 -9.38 6.88
C ALA A 67 -14.55 -8.92 5.91
N GLN A 68 -15.82 -9.08 6.26
CA GLN A 68 -16.96 -8.54 5.51
C GLN A 68 -16.90 -7.02 5.42
N ALA A 69 -16.76 -6.34 6.57
CA ALA A 69 -16.67 -4.88 6.61
C ALA A 69 -15.49 -4.38 5.78
N SER A 70 -14.32 -5.04 5.88
CA SER A 70 -13.14 -4.71 5.09
C SER A 70 -13.40 -4.79 3.58
N ALA A 71 -14.02 -5.88 3.09
CA ALA A 71 -14.34 -6.06 1.67
C ALA A 71 -15.34 -5.02 1.15
N LEU A 72 -16.38 -4.73 1.92
CA LEU A 72 -17.42 -3.76 1.55
C LEU A 72 -16.89 -2.32 1.60
N MET A 73 -16.11 -1.97 2.62
CA MET A 73 -15.47 -0.66 2.72
C MET A 73 -14.49 -0.42 1.57
N GLU A 74 -13.72 -1.43 1.17
CA GLU A 74 -12.85 -1.33 -0.02
C GLU A 74 -13.68 -1.13 -1.29
N SER A 75 -14.81 -1.79 -1.45
CA SER A 75 -15.70 -1.58 -2.61
C SER A 75 -16.21 -0.15 -2.68
N ILE A 76 -16.61 0.44 -1.55
CA ILE A 76 -17.06 1.83 -1.45
C ILE A 76 -15.91 2.79 -1.77
N GLU A 77 -14.74 2.53 -1.23
CA GLU A 77 -13.51 3.29 -1.46
C GLU A 77 -13.18 3.35 -2.97
N ARG A 78 -13.17 2.19 -3.63
CA ARG A 78 -12.90 2.12 -5.08
C ARG A 78 -13.99 2.84 -5.88
N TYR A 79 -15.26 2.63 -5.56
CA TYR A 79 -16.38 3.32 -6.21
C TYR A 79 -16.25 4.84 -6.13
N CYS A 80 -15.95 5.39 -4.95
CA CYS A 80 -15.80 6.82 -4.74
C CYS A 80 -14.57 7.41 -5.43
N SER A 81 -13.54 6.61 -5.69
CA SER A 81 -12.30 7.05 -6.33
C SER A 81 -12.33 6.98 -7.87
N LEU A 82 -13.31 6.29 -8.45
CA LEU A 82 -13.52 6.28 -9.90
C LEU A 82 -14.09 7.61 -10.36
N PRO A 83 -13.79 8.08 -11.60
CA PRO A 83 -14.33 9.33 -12.12
C PRO A 83 -15.85 9.41 -12.12
N SER A 84 -16.55 8.27 -12.23
CA SER A 84 -18.00 8.18 -12.17
C SER A 84 -18.58 8.38 -10.76
N GLY A 85 -17.83 8.00 -9.74
CA GLY A 85 -18.22 8.11 -8.32
C GLY A 85 -17.63 9.32 -7.60
N ALA A 86 -16.60 9.94 -8.17
CA ALA A 86 -15.87 11.06 -7.57
C ALA A 86 -16.68 12.38 -7.58
N PRO A 87 -16.30 13.34 -6.71
CA PRO A 87 -16.86 14.69 -6.74
C PRO A 87 -16.68 15.35 -8.12
N LYS A 88 -17.69 16.08 -8.58
CA LYS A 88 -17.72 16.70 -9.92
C LYS A 88 -17.16 18.14 -9.96
N ASN A 89 -16.46 18.58 -8.94
CA ASN A 89 -15.93 19.94 -8.80
C ASN A 89 -14.51 20.10 -9.36
N MET A 90 -14.22 19.44 -10.48
CA MET A 90 -12.93 19.56 -11.16
C MET A 90 -12.78 20.92 -11.84
N ILE A 91 -11.56 21.47 -11.75
CA ILE A 91 -11.15 22.70 -12.43
C ILE A 91 -10.15 22.30 -13.52
N GLN A 92 -10.39 22.77 -14.77
CA GLN A 92 -9.51 22.48 -15.89
C GLN A 92 -8.66 23.72 -16.23
N GLY A 93 -7.37 23.51 -16.44
CA GLY A 93 -6.43 24.54 -16.84
C GLY A 93 -4.99 24.06 -16.82
N SER A 94 -4.06 24.93 -17.19
CA SER A 94 -2.62 24.68 -17.08
C SER A 94 -2.11 25.08 -15.69
N TYR A 95 -0.94 24.52 -15.31
CA TYR A 95 -0.27 24.97 -14.08
C TYR A 95 0.07 26.45 -14.16
N ASP A 96 0.60 26.92 -15.30
CA ASP A 96 0.95 28.32 -15.56
C ASP A 96 -0.19 29.31 -15.31
N ASP A 97 -1.41 28.94 -15.69
CA ASP A 97 -2.56 29.83 -15.53
C ASP A 97 -3.23 29.72 -14.18
N LEU A 98 -3.35 28.50 -13.66
CA LEU A 98 -4.03 28.26 -12.39
C LEU A 98 -3.19 28.69 -11.19
N SER A 99 -1.86 28.55 -11.23
CA SER A 99 -0.95 28.97 -10.15
C SER A 99 -0.97 30.47 -9.86
N LYS A 100 -1.42 31.29 -10.81
CA LYS A 100 -1.62 32.73 -10.62
C LYS A 100 -2.80 33.08 -9.68
N ARG A 101 -3.70 32.12 -9.45
CA ARG A 101 -4.97 32.33 -8.70
C ARG A 101 -5.19 31.36 -7.57
N PHE A 102 -4.53 30.20 -7.59
CA PHE A 102 -4.72 29.12 -6.64
C PHE A 102 -3.37 28.58 -6.17
N ASN A 103 -3.31 28.15 -4.93
CA ASN A 103 -2.26 27.21 -4.53
C ASN A 103 -2.50 25.91 -5.28
N ILE A 104 -1.45 25.30 -5.80
CA ILE A 104 -1.55 24.13 -6.66
C ILE A 104 -0.35 23.21 -6.45
N LEU A 105 -0.61 21.91 -6.31
CA LEU A 105 0.44 20.91 -6.29
C LEU A 105 1.07 20.79 -7.68
N HIS A 106 2.37 21.08 -7.76
CA HIS A 106 3.08 20.94 -9.03
C HIS A 106 3.13 19.45 -9.43
N PRO A 107 2.71 19.08 -10.66
CA PRO A 107 2.64 17.68 -11.07
C PRO A 107 3.95 16.91 -10.95
N SER A 108 5.12 17.56 -11.14
CA SER A 108 6.43 16.94 -11.00
C SER A 108 6.93 16.80 -9.56
N SER A 109 6.17 17.25 -8.56
CA SER A 109 6.58 17.12 -7.14
C SER A 109 6.35 15.73 -6.55
N VAL A 110 5.55 14.91 -7.22
CA VAL A 110 5.29 13.51 -6.80
C VAL A 110 6.28 12.54 -7.47
N VAL A 111 6.61 11.47 -6.76
CA VAL A 111 7.55 10.44 -7.25
C VAL A 111 6.78 9.41 -8.09
N GLU A 112 6.32 9.82 -9.26
CA GLU A 112 5.55 8.97 -10.17
C GLU A 112 6.10 9.02 -11.60
N PRO A 113 6.13 7.89 -12.32
CA PRO A 113 6.56 7.87 -13.70
C PRO A 113 5.55 8.55 -14.62
N MET A 114 6.07 9.24 -15.62
CA MET A 114 5.27 9.89 -16.66
C MET A 114 5.48 9.20 -18.01
N THR A 115 4.45 9.15 -18.82
CA THR A 115 4.48 8.56 -20.17
C THR A 115 5.10 9.48 -21.21
N PHE A 116 5.09 10.80 -20.94
CA PHE A 116 5.70 11.84 -21.75
C PHE A 116 6.18 12.98 -20.83
N GLU A 117 7.03 13.85 -21.34
CA GLU A 117 7.54 15.00 -20.62
C GLU A 117 6.41 15.99 -20.31
N TYR A 118 6.28 16.34 -19.03
CA TYR A 118 5.31 17.31 -18.56
C TYR A 118 5.86 18.73 -18.74
N THR A 119 5.02 19.65 -19.20
CA THR A 119 5.28 21.09 -19.26
C THR A 119 4.14 21.87 -18.61
N ASP A 120 4.45 23.03 -18.02
CA ASP A 120 3.52 23.80 -17.19
C ASP A 120 2.35 24.43 -17.96
N ASP A 121 2.42 24.50 -19.29
CA ASP A 121 1.37 24.95 -20.20
C ASP A 121 0.34 23.86 -20.54
N MET A 122 0.62 22.60 -20.18
CA MET A 122 -0.32 21.49 -20.42
C MET A 122 -1.61 21.64 -19.63
N ILE A 123 -2.72 21.48 -20.34
CA ILE A 123 -4.04 21.52 -19.71
C ILE A 123 -4.32 20.19 -19.01
N MET A 124 -4.66 20.26 -17.73
CA MET A 124 -5.04 19.11 -16.89
C MET A 124 -6.33 19.41 -16.12
N ASP A 125 -6.97 18.39 -15.60
CA ASP A 125 -8.03 18.52 -14.60
C ASP A 125 -7.44 18.47 -13.19
N PHE A 126 -7.98 19.28 -12.30
CA PHE A 126 -7.57 19.38 -10.90
C PHE A 126 -8.76 19.25 -9.97
N LEU A 127 -8.51 18.70 -8.79
CA LEU A 127 -9.46 18.61 -7.68
C LEU A 127 -8.96 19.41 -6.48
N PRO A 128 -9.86 20.00 -5.67
CA PRO A 128 -9.44 20.62 -4.42
C PRO A 128 -8.95 19.59 -3.41
N GLY A 129 -7.82 19.87 -2.79
CA GLY A 129 -7.25 19.17 -1.66
C GLY A 129 -7.04 20.10 -0.48
N PHE A 130 -6.78 19.56 0.69
CA PHE A 130 -6.45 20.30 1.90
C PHE A 130 -5.12 19.80 2.47
N ASP A 131 -4.17 20.70 2.63
CA ASP A 131 -2.88 20.41 3.27
C ASP A 131 -3.04 20.46 4.79
N LEU A 132 -2.82 19.33 5.44
CA LEU A 132 -2.97 19.20 6.90
C LEU A 132 -1.89 19.94 7.68
N ILE A 133 -0.69 20.10 7.12
CA ILE A 133 0.43 20.77 7.77
C ILE A 133 0.30 22.28 7.62
N ASN A 134 0.14 22.76 6.38
CA ASN A 134 0.08 24.18 6.06
C ASN A 134 -1.31 24.79 6.28
N LYS A 135 -2.33 23.95 6.50
CA LYS A 135 -3.73 24.33 6.75
C LYS A 135 -4.32 25.20 5.63
N GLU A 136 -4.03 24.85 4.41
CA GLU A 136 -4.48 25.58 3.23
C GLU A 136 -5.16 24.67 2.20
N ILE A 137 -6.03 25.26 1.39
CA ILE A 137 -6.64 24.60 0.24
C ILE A 137 -5.71 24.78 -0.94
N LEU A 138 -5.51 23.68 -1.69
CA LEU A 138 -4.76 23.69 -2.93
C LEU A 138 -5.43 22.79 -3.99
N LEU A 139 -5.06 23.00 -5.23
CA LEU A 139 -5.48 22.15 -6.33
C LEU A 139 -4.50 20.98 -6.52
N VAL A 140 -5.03 19.81 -6.77
CA VAL A 140 -4.28 18.56 -6.97
C VAL A 140 -4.61 18.00 -8.36
N PRO A 141 -3.64 17.55 -9.15
CA PRO A 141 -3.93 16.92 -10.43
C PRO A 141 -4.88 15.73 -10.28
N ALA A 142 -5.96 15.72 -11.03
CA ALA A 142 -6.97 14.68 -10.97
C ALA A 142 -6.43 13.27 -11.24
N PRO A 143 -5.44 13.06 -12.13
CA PRO A 143 -4.82 11.76 -12.35
C PRO A 143 -4.16 11.14 -11.11
N ILE A 144 -3.65 11.99 -10.19
CA ILE A 144 -3.04 11.54 -8.93
C ILE A 144 -4.13 11.26 -7.87
N ALA A 145 -5.19 12.08 -7.89
CA ALA A 145 -6.25 12.00 -6.90
C ALA A 145 -7.22 10.83 -7.15
N LEU A 146 -7.52 10.54 -8.42
CA LEU A 146 -8.52 9.56 -8.83
C LEU A 146 -7.91 8.25 -9.31
N PHE A 147 -8.62 7.17 -9.04
CA PHE A 147 -8.27 5.87 -9.60
C PHE A 147 -8.85 5.73 -11.02
N LYS A 148 -8.04 5.24 -11.99
CA LYS A 148 -8.43 5.08 -13.40
C LYS A 148 -9.01 6.35 -14.04
N TYR A 149 -8.40 7.50 -13.75
CA TYR A 149 -8.75 8.74 -14.40
C TYR A 149 -8.41 8.67 -15.89
N SER A 150 -9.37 9.08 -16.74
CA SER A 150 -9.17 9.27 -18.16
C SER A 150 -9.41 10.74 -18.51
N ALA A 151 -8.39 11.39 -19.04
CA ALA A 151 -8.46 12.78 -19.42
C ALA A 151 -9.47 13.00 -20.55
N ARG A 152 -10.26 14.08 -20.47
CA ARG A 152 -11.16 14.52 -21.54
C ARG A 152 -10.56 15.73 -22.23
N GLN A 153 -10.46 15.67 -23.55
CA GLN A 153 -9.92 16.76 -24.34
C GLN A 153 -10.53 18.13 -23.92
N PRO A 154 -9.72 19.19 -23.78
CA PRO A 154 -8.29 19.30 -24.11
C PRO A 154 -7.33 18.82 -23.01
N ALA A 155 -7.81 18.35 -21.84
CA ALA A 155 -6.95 17.89 -20.76
C ALA A 155 -6.13 16.64 -21.15
N VAL A 156 -4.93 16.54 -20.59
CA VAL A 156 -4.02 15.40 -20.75
C VAL A 156 -3.73 14.74 -19.40
N ASN A 157 -3.27 13.48 -19.44
CA ASN A 157 -2.77 12.76 -18.28
C ASN A 157 -1.33 12.31 -18.55
N PRO A 158 -0.32 12.94 -17.98
CA PRO A 158 1.06 12.54 -18.16
C PRO A 158 1.45 11.30 -17.33
N PHE A 159 0.74 10.96 -16.27
CA PHE A 159 1.10 9.88 -15.37
C PHE A 159 0.89 8.50 -15.97
N ALA A 160 1.90 7.63 -15.82
CA ALA A 160 1.92 6.31 -16.44
C ALA A 160 1.07 5.26 -15.70
N TYR A 161 0.84 5.45 -14.42
CA TYR A 161 0.19 4.45 -13.58
C TYR A 161 -1.08 4.96 -12.91
N HIS A 162 -2.04 4.06 -12.81
CA HIS A 162 -3.22 4.23 -11.98
C HIS A 162 -3.08 3.31 -10.77
N HIS A 163 -2.91 3.88 -9.60
CA HIS A 163 -2.76 3.13 -8.36
C HIS A 163 -3.68 3.66 -7.26
N THR A 164 -3.80 2.89 -6.20
CA THR A 164 -4.68 3.17 -5.07
C THR A 164 -3.94 3.61 -3.81
N ASN A 165 -2.62 3.84 -3.90
CA ASN A 165 -1.81 4.26 -2.76
C ASN A 165 -2.36 5.51 -2.09
N GLY A 166 -2.58 5.47 -0.79
CA GLY A 166 -3.15 6.56 -0.01
C GLY A 166 -4.66 6.75 -0.19
N LEU A 167 -5.36 5.80 -0.78
CA LEU A 167 -6.81 5.78 -0.87
C LEU A 167 -7.37 4.97 0.31
N ALA A 168 -8.22 5.58 1.12
CA ALA A 168 -8.83 4.90 2.25
C ALA A 168 -10.25 5.38 2.56
N SER A 169 -11.03 4.49 3.14
CA SER A 169 -12.34 4.75 3.70
C SER A 169 -12.35 4.60 5.22
N GLY A 170 -13.31 5.23 5.89
CA GLY A 170 -13.48 5.15 7.34
C GLY A 170 -14.93 5.39 7.77
N ASN A 171 -15.27 5.04 9.02
CA ASN A 171 -16.57 5.37 9.60
C ASN A 171 -16.72 6.88 9.84
N VAL A 172 -15.59 7.55 10.09
CA VAL A 172 -15.46 8.99 10.21
C VAL A 172 -14.26 9.45 9.39
N MET A 173 -14.18 10.75 9.13
CA MET A 173 -13.12 11.33 8.30
C MET A 173 -11.72 11.04 8.88
N GLU A 174 -11.58 11.13 10.20
CA GLU A 174 -10.33 10.87 10.91
C GLU A 174 -9.84 9.43 10.75
N GLU A 175 -10.75 8.44 10.74
CA GLU A 175 -10.37 7.06 10.43
C GLU A 175 -9.84 6.92 9.00
N ALA A 176 -10.52 7.53 8.03
CA ALA A 176 -10.11 7.50 6.64
C ALA A 176 -8.72 8.15 6.47
N ILE A 177 -8.50 9.32 7.09
CA ILE A 177 -7.22 10.04 7.05
C ILE A 177 -6.10 9.22 7.71
N CYS A 178 -6.31 8.71 8.92
CA CYS A 178 -5.31 7.91 9.63
C CYS A 178 -4.92 6.66 8.85
N HIS A 179 -5.91 5.94 8.30
CA HIS A 179 -5.67 4.75 7.48
C HIS A 179 -4.90 5.09 6.21
N SER A 180 -5.30 6.14 5.52
CA SER A 180 -4.67 6.64 4.31
C SER A 180 -3.20 7.08 4.54
N LEU A 181 -2.93 7.78 5.65
CA LEU A 181 -1.57 8.15 6.07
C LEU A 181 -0.70 6.92 6.35
N CYS A 182 -1.25 5.94 7.07
CA CYS A 182 -0.55 4.68 7.32
C CYS A 182 -0.19 3.96 6.02
N GLU A 183 -1.09 3.96 5.03
CA GLU A 183 -0.84 3.30 3.74
C GLU A 183 0.28 3.98 2.94
N VAL A 184 0.30 5.30 2.83
CA VAL A 184 1.38 5.99 2.09
C VAL A 184 2.74 5.79 2.74
N ILE A 185 2.81 5.75 4.08
CA ILE A 185 4.05 5.44 4.82
C ILE A 185 4.44 3.97 4.64
N GLU A 186 3.46 3.06 4.63
CA GLU A 186 3.69 1.64 4.35
C GLU A 186 4.36 1.42 2.98
N ARG A 187 3.77 2.02 1.94
CA ARG A 187 4.29 1.91 0.57
C ARG A 187 5.66 2.54 0.43
N ASP A 188 5.91 3.65 1.11
CA ASP A 188 7.23 4.28 1.19
C ASP A 188 8.24 3.35 1.89
N ALA A 189 7.92 2.85 3.07
CA ALA A 189 8.83 1.98 3.84
C ALA A 189 9.19 0.71 3.06
N ILE A 190 8.23 0.06 2.42
CA ILE A 190 8.47 -1.12 1.59
C ILE A 190 9.25 -0.77 0.32
N SER A 191 9.03 0.40 -0.29
CA SER A 191 9.82 0.88 -1.42
C SER A 191 11.27 1.12 -1.03
N MET A 192 11.51 1.78 0.11
CA MET A 192 12.84 1.99 0.66
C MET A 192 13.52 0.65 1.02
N ALA A 193 12.76 -0.29 1.57
CA ALA A 193 13.27 -1.62 1.88
C ALA A 193 13.70 -2.37 0.61
N GLN A 194 12.87 -2.35 -0.44
CA GLN A 194 13.19 -2.96 -1.73
C GLN A 194 14.44 -2.33 -2.37
N LEU A 195 14.56 -1.00 -2.30
CA LEU A 195 15.73 -0.29 -2.83
C LEU A 195 17.01 -0.66 -2.07
N LYS A 196 16.95 -0.78 -0.75
CA LYS A 196 18.11 -1.18 0.07
C LYS A 196 18.51 -2.63 -0.18
N ALA A 197 17.54 -3.54 -0.27
CA ALA A 197 17.82 -4.97 -0.33
C ALA A 197 18.25 -5.43 -1.74
N SER A 198 17.59 -4.98 -2.79
CA SER A 198 17.78 -5.51 -4.15
C SER A 198 18.28 -4.48 -5.15
N ALA A 199 17.68 -3.30 -5.22
CA ALA A 199 18.03 -2.31 -6.24
C ALA A 199 19.43 -1.70 -6.01
N VAL A 200 19.86 -1.55 -4.75
CA VAL A 200 21.21 -1.07 -4.43
C VAL A 200 22.27 -2.05 -4.93
N HIS A 201 22.10 -3.33 -4.64
CA HIS A 201 23.04 -4.37 -5.08
C HIS A 201 23.14 -4.42 -6.61
N PHE A 202 22.00 -4.43 -7.30
CA PHE A 202 21.96 -4.39 -8.76
C PHE A 202 22.67 -3.16 -9.33
N HIS A 203 22.45 -1.98 -8.74
CA HIS A 203 23.09 -0.75 -9.19
C HIS A 203 24.61 -0.80 -9.02
N ILE A 204 25.11 -1.28 -7.88
CA ILE A 204 26.53 -1.45 -7.61
C ILE A 204 27.15 -2.40 -8.64
N LEU A 205 26.54 -3.56 -8.87
CA LEU A 205 27.01 -4.54 -9.82
C LEU A 205 27.06 -3.97 -11.24
N LYS A 206 26.03 -3.26 -11.66
CA LYS A 206 25.98 -2.59 -12.96
C LYS A 206 27.06 -1.52 -13.09
N THR A 207 27.35 -0.81 -12.02
CA THR A 207 28.42 0.19 -11.97
C THR A 207 29.80 -0.48 -12.14
N ILE A 208 30.03 -1.59 -11.44
CA ILE A 208 31.28 -2.38 -11.55
C ILE A 208 31.40 -2.96 -12.98
N GLU A 209 30.36 -3.54 -13.52
CA GLU A 209 30.32 -4.06 -14.90
C GLU A 209 30.68 -2.97 -15.92
N ASN A 210 30.06 -1.80 -15.82
CA ASN A 210 30.31 -0.67 -16.70
C ASN A 210 31.74 -0.18 -16.55
N PHE A 211 32.28 -0.09 -15.32
CA PHE A 211 33.67 0.31 -15.05
C PHE A 211 34.65 -0.68 -15.68
N LEU A 212 34.46 -1.98 -15.49
CA LEU A 212 35.32 -3.01 -16.04
C LEU A 212 35.30 -3.00 -17.57
N ASN A 213 34.10 -2.95 -18.18
CA ASN A 213 33.95 -2.90 -19.64
C ASN A 213 34.62 -1.64 -20.23
N SER A 214 34.50 -0.48 -19.58
CA SER A 214 35.12 0.77 -20.03
C SER A 214 36.65 0.75 -19.93
N ASN A 215 37.19 -0.13 -19.09
CA ASN A 215 38.64 -0.35 -18.95
C ASN A 215 39.15 -1.56 -19.78
N GLY A 216 38.36 -2.07 -20.71
CA GLY A 216 38.74 -3.13 -21.64
C GLY A 216 38.67 -4.55 -21.09
N TYR A 217 38.04 -4.74 -19.92
CA TYR A 217 37.76 -6.06 -19.37
C TYR A 217 36.37 -6.48 -19.79
N TYR A 218 36.26 -7.55 -20.59
CA TYR A 218 34.97 -8.11 -20.94
C TYR A 218 34.41 -8.90 -19.75
N VAL A 219 33.34 -8.42 -19.19
CA VAL A 219 32.61 -9.09 -18.09
C VAL A 219 31.27 -9.54 -18.61
N THR A 220 30.95 -10.82 -18.40
CA THR A 220 29.61 -11.33 -18.69
C THR A 220 28.58 -10.52 -17.90
N PRO A 221 27.45 -10.07 -18.52
CA PRO A 221 26.44 -9.34 -17.80
C PRO A 221 25.99 -10.10 -16.55
N LEU A 222 26.15 -9.46 -15.40
CA LEU A 222 25.72 -10.03 -14.13
C LEU A 222 24.20 -9.96 -14.08
N SER A 223 23.53 -11.11 -14.03
CA SER A 223 22.08 -11.13 -13.88
C SER A 223 21.71 -10.88 -12.42
N ALA A 224 20.65 -10.11 -12.18
CA ALA A 224 20.12 -9.88 -10.83
C ALA A 224 19.70 -11.20 -10.13
N THR A 225 19.46 -12.25 -10.89
CA THR A 225 19.11 -13.58 -10.41
C THR A 225 20.28 -14.36 -9.81
N GLU A 226 21.52 -13.95 -10.07
CA GLU A 226 22.73 -14.59 -9.51
C GLU A 226 23.09 -14.07 -8.11
N TYR A 227 22.46 -12.96 -7.69
CA TYR A 227 22.74 -12.33 -6.41
C TYR A 227 21.54 -12.43 -5.50
N VAL A 228 21.74 -13.08 -4.38
CA VAL A 228 20.76 -13.18 -3.31
C VAL A 228 20.71 -11.84 -2.58
N ASP A 229 19.53 -11.32 -2.32
CA ASP A 229 19.35 -10.13 -1.48
C ASP A 229 20.06 -10.30 -0.13
N ASP A 230 20.58 -9.20 0.41
CA ASP A 230 21.16 -9.22 1.74
C ASP A 230 20.03 -9.39 2.78
N ASN A 231 19.97 -10.57 3.36
CA ASN A 231 18.97 -10.92 4.36
C ASN A 231 19.25 -10.34 5.75
N SER A 232 20.41 -9.70 5.96
CA SER A 232 20.78 -9.06 7.23
C SER A 232 20.30 -7.60 7.34
N ILE A 233 19.85 -6.98 6.23
CA ILE A 233 19.43 -5.56 6.22
C ILE A 233 18.23 -5.31 7.12
N PHE A 234 17.29 -6.27 7.18
CA PHE A 234 16.06 -6.17 7.98
C PHE A 234 15.98 -7.32 8.96
N PRO A 235 15.98 -7.03 10.29
CA PRO A 235 15.95 -8.06 11.29
C PRO A 235 14.61 -8.82 11.26
N ASP A 236 14.68 -10.12 11.48
CA ASP A 236 13.50 -10.91 11.79
C ASP A 236 12.98 -10.52 13.18
N VAL A 237 11.65 -10.49 13.34
CA VAL A 237 11.00 -10.15 14.60
C VAL A 237 10.50 -11.41 15.28
N GLU A 238 11.08 -11.71 16.45
CA GLU A 238 10.53 -12.75 17.33
C GLU A 238 9.29 -12.23 18.05
N ILE A 239 8.26 -13.05 18.03
CA ILE A 239 6.95 -12.74 18.63
C ILE A 239 6.68 -13.52 19.91
N CYS A 240 7.72 -14.14 20.50
CA CYS A 240 7.60 -14.94 21.72
C CYS A 240 7.24 -14.10 22.97
N ASP A 241 7.50 -12.80 22.93
CA ASP A 241 7.26 -11.84 24.01
C ASP A 241 5.98 -10.99 23.80
N ILE A 242 5.18 -11.32 22.78
CA ILE A 242 3.90 -10.64 22.54
C ILE A 242 2.81 -11.18 23.46
N GLU A 243 2.21 -10.29 24.26
CA GLU A 243 1.04 -10.62 25.11
C GLU A 243 -0.30 -10.30 24.42
N PHE A 244 -0.28 -9.87 23.14
CA PHE A 244 -1.48 -9.49 22.42
C PHE A 244 -2.15 -10.71 21.77
N GLU A 245 -3.22 -11.19 22.40
CA GLU A 245 -3.93 -12.43 22.05
C GLU A 245 -4.35 -12.54 20.58
N PRO A 246 -4.80 -11.47 19.87
CA PRO A 246 -5.13 -11.58 18.45
C PRO A 246 -3.96 -12.05 17.58
N ILE A 247 -2.74 -11.55 17.82
CA ILE A 247 -1.54 -11.97 17.10
C ILE A 247 -1.18 -13.41 17.45
N ILE A 248 -1.19 -13.76 18.73
CA ILE A 248 -0.89 -15.13 19.21
C ILE A 248 -1.80 -16.14 18.50
N ARG A 249 -3.10 -15.85 18.40
CA ARG A 249 -4.07 -16.72 17.71
C ARG A 249 -3.77 -16.87 16.23
N LEU A 250 -3.39 -15.79 15.56
CA LEU A 250 -3.05 -15.85 14.13
C LEU A 250 -1.80 -16.70 13.91
N VAL A 251 -0.73 -16.48 14.68
CA VAL A 251 0.53 -17.23 14.57
C VAL A 251 0.32 -18.72 14.84
N LYS A 252 -0.49 -19.07 15.84
CA LYS A 252 -0.85 -20.46 16.11
C LYS A 252 -1.53 -21.16 14.93
N LYS A 253 -2.28 -20.41 14.08
CA LYS A 253 -2.88 -20.97 12.87
C LYS A 253 -1.82 -21.39 11.85
N PHE A 254 -0.80 -20.56 11.61
CA PHE A 254 0.34 -20.91 10.74
C PHE A 254 1.12 -22.11 11.30
N GLN A 255 1.43 -22.10 12.59
CA GLN A 255 2.14 -23.19 13.26
C GLN A 255 1.38 -24.54 13.18
N LYS A 256 0.05 -24.50 13.37
CA LYS A 256 -0.80 -25.71 13.32
C LYS A 256 -0.75 -26.43 11.98
N VAL A 257 -0.58 -25.71 10.90
CA VAL A 257 -0.52 -26.26 9.53
C VAL A 257 0.90 -26.33 8.97
N ASN A 258 1.90 -26.02 9.84
CA ASN A 258 3.32 -26.04 9.50
C ASN A 258 3.69 -25.14 8.31
N ILE A 259 3.04 -23.99 8.17
CA ILE A 259 3.40 -22.95 7.20
C ILE A 259 4.31 -21.95 7.88
N PRO A 260 5.56 -21.75 7.41
CA PRO A 260 6.46 -20.74 7.95
C PRO A 260 5.87 -19.34 7.81
N LEU A 261 6.00 -18.54 8.86
CA LEU A 261 5.69 -17.11 8.86
C LEU A 261 6.96 -16.36 9.25
N ILE A 262 7.48 -15.57 8.34
CA ILE A 262 8.65 -14.71 8.54
C ILE A 262 8.14 -13.30 8.72
N ILE A 263 8.56 -12.63 9.78
CA ILE A 263 8.17 -11.24 10.08
C ILE A 263 9.44 -10.41 10.14
N LYS A 264 9.48 -9.31 9.41
CA LYS A 264 10.60 -8.37 9.39
C LYS A 264 10.16 -6.97 9.82
N ASN A 265 11.00 -6.32 10.60
CA ASN A 265 10.85 -4.90 10.88
C ASN A 265 11.47 -4.11 9.71
N VAL A 266 10.63 -3.42 8.95
CA VAL A 266 11.00 -2.60 7.80
C VAL A 266 10.68 -1.12 8.03
N THR A 267 10.55 -0.73 9.28
CA THR A 267 10.31 0.67 9.67
C THR A 267 11.35 1.58 9.03
N SER A 268 10.91 2.54 8.24
CA SER A 268 11.78 3.54 7.62
C SER A 268 12.26 4.56 8.65
N GLU A 269 13.11 5.49 8.23
CA GLU A 269 13.58 6.60 9.06
C GLU A 269 12.44 7.47 9.62
N ILE A 270 11.29 7.51 8.97
CA ILE A 270 10.09 8.22 9.48
C ILE A 270 9.69 7.68 10.86
N GLY A 271 9.98 6.41 11.14
CA GLY A 271 9.88 5.82 12.47
C GLY A 271 8.45 5.47 12.89
N ILE A 272 7.52 5.33 11.96
CA ILE A 272 6.21 4.72 12.19
C ILE A 272 6.35 3.22 12.00
N PRO A 273 6.01 2.38 13.00
CA PRO A 273 6.17 0.93 12.93
C PRO A 273 5.60 0.34 11.65
N THR A 274 6.45 -0.33 10.89
CA THR A 274 6.09 -0.99 9.63
C THR A 274 6.69 -2.39 9.60
N PHE A 275 5.84 -3.39 9.33
CA PHE A 275 6.25 -4.78 9.21
C PHE A 275 5.98 -5.32 7.82
N ASN A 276 6.90 -6.16 7.35
CA ASN A 276 6.66 -7.11 6.29
C ASN A 276 6.45 -8.48 6.93
N ALA A 277 5.37 -9.15 6.58
CA ALA A 277 5.13 -10.55 6.91
C ALA A 277 5.12 -11.36 5.62
N ALA A 278 5.74 -12.52 5.62
CA ALA A 278 5.83 -13.39 4.45
C ALA A 278 5.63 -14.86 4.83
N SER A 279 5.04 -15.63 3.95
CA SER A 279 4.90 -17.06 4.11
C SER A 279 5.22 -17.81 2.81
N ILE A 280 5.82 -18.99 2.96
CA ILE A 280 6.09 -19.92 1.87
C ILE A 280 5.42 -21.24 2.22
N GLU A 281 4.51 -21.70 1.38
CA GLU A 281 3.97 -23.05 1.45
C GLU A 281 4.46 -23.86 0.24
N TRP A 282 5.30 -24.84 0.51
CA TRP A 282 5.83 -25.73 -0.51
C TRP A 282 4.80 -26.75 -0.93
N ILE A 283 4.48 -26.80 -2.24
CA ILE A 283 3.62 -27.82 -2.83
C ILE A 283 4.47 -28.96 -3.38
N THR A 284 5.61 -28.61 -3.99
CA THR A 284 6.65 -29.51 -4.45
C THR A 284 8.01 -28.96 -4.06
N HIS A 285 9.09 -29.69 -4.36
CA HIS A 285 10.45 -29.23 -4.08
C HIS A 285 10.78 -27.87 -4.75
N ASP A 286 10.13 -27.57 -5.88
CA ASP A 286 10.44 -26.39 -6.71
C ASP A 286 9.30 -25.37 -6.79
N TYR A 287 8.14 -25.67 -6.23
CA TYR A 287 6.94 -24.83 -6.31
C TYR A 287 6.31 -24.62 -4.95
N GLY A 288 6.06 -23.35 -4.62
CA GLY A 288 5.39 -22.98 -3.40
C GLY A 288 4.47 -21.77 -3.58
N TYR A 289 3.48 -21.64 -2.73
CA TYR A 289 2.73 -20.41 -2.62
C TYR A 289 3.52 -19.38 -1.80
N LEU A 290 3.98 -18.34 -2.48
CA LEU A 290 4.58 -17.17 -1.86
C LEU A 290 3.48 -16.16 -1.56
N ALA A 291 3.41 -15.69 -0.33
CA ALA A 291 2.48 -14.63 0.05
C ALA A 291 3.17 -13.65 0.99
N GLU A 292 3.01 -12.39 0.68
CA GLU A 292 3.48 -11.29 1.53
C GLU A 292 2.32 -10.41 1.95
N GLY A 293 2.49 -9.71 3.07
CA GLY A 293 1.58 -8.70 3.57
C GLY A 293 2.34 -7.65 4.36
N HIS A 294 1.81 -6.45 4.35
CA HIS A 294 2.42 -5.30 4.98
C HIS A 294 1.48 -4.68 6.01
N GLY A 295 2.04 -3.98 6.97
CA GLY A 295 1.23 -3.27 7.95
C GLY A 295 2.00 -2.14 8.60
N THR A 296 1.38 -0.96 8.59
CA THR A 296 1.90 0.24 9.23
C THR A 296 0.84 0.83 10.15
N HIS A 297 1.25 1.20 11.34
CA HIS A 297 0.44 1.92 12.33
C HIS A 297 1.32 2.45 13.46
N PRO A 298 1.00 3.59 14.11
CA PRO A 298 1.70 4.03 15.32
C PRO A 298 1.79 2.95 16.41
N ASP A 299 0.71 2.23 16.69
CA ASP A 299 0.73 1.04 17.54
C ASP A 299 1.30 -0.16 16.76
N ALA A 300 2.49 -0.62 17.15
CA ALA A 300 3.18 -1.74 16.52
C ALA A 300 2.36 -3.05 16.51
N ARG A 301 1.46 -3.25 17.49
CA ARG A 301 0.58 -4.43 17.55
C ARG A 301 -0.43 -4.40 16.41
N ILE A 302 -0.98 -3.23 16.10
CA ILE A 302 -1.93 -3.04 14.99
C ILE A 302 -1.19 -3.18 13.65
N ALA A 303 0.00 -2.60 13.53
CA ALA A 303 0.84 -2.74 12.35
C ALA A 303 1.15 -4.21 12.04
N LEU A 304 1.60 -4.97 13.04
CA LEU A 304 1.89 -6.39 12.86
C LEU A 304 0.64 -7.22 12.55
N LEU A 305 -0.48 -6.92 13.21
CA LEU A 305 -1.76 -7.57 12.94
C LEU A 305 -2.18 -7.39 11.48
N ARG A 306 -2.03 -6.17 10.93
CA ARG A 306 -2.33 -5.86 9.53
C ARG A 306 -1.44 -6.65 8.58
N ALA A 307 -0.13 -6.70 8.84
CA ALA A 307 0.82 -7.46 8.03
C ALA A 307 0.45 -8.95 7.97
N ILE A 308 0.21 -9.59 9.12
CA ILE A 308 -0.13 -11.03 9.17
C ILE A 308 -1.47 -11.33 8.50
N THR A 309 -2.49 -10.49 8.72
CA THR A 309 -3.79 -10.70 8.08
C THR A 309 -3.74 -10.47 6.57
N GLU A 310 -2.83 -9.60 6.09
CA GLU A 310 -2.63 -9.38 4.66
C GLU A 310 -1.95 -10.58 3.97
N VAL A 311 -1.03 -11.28 4.64
CA VAL A 311 -0.51 -12.57 4.14
C VAL A 311 -1.67 -13.53 3.85
N SER A 312 -2.61 -13.65 4.80
CA SER A 312 -3.78 -14.51 4.61
C SER A 312 -4.69 -14.04 3.46
N GLN A 313 -4.87 -12.72 3.30
CA GLN A 313 -5.65 -12.15 2.19
C GLN A 313 -4.99 -12.45 0.84
N THR A 314 -3.68 -12.27 0.73
CA THR A 314 -2.90 -12.57 -0.48
C THR A 314 -3.02 -14.05 -0.84
N ARG A 315 -2.89 -14.96 0.14
CA ARG A 315 -3.06 -16.41 -0.06
C ARG A 315 -4.45 -16.74 -0.56
N ALA A 316 -5.49 -16.30 0.15
CA ALA A 316 -6.88 -16.60 -0.21
C ALA A 316 -7.27 -16.04 -1.59
N ALA A 317 -6.83 -14.82 -1.92
CA ALA A 317 -7.06 -14.21 -3.23
C ALA A 317 -6.35 -14.97 -4.37
N ASN A 318 -5.13 -15.43 -4.16
CA ASN A 318 -4.39 -16.24 -5.13
C ASN A 318 -5.05 -17.59 -5.37
N ILE A 319 -5.50 -18.27 -4.30
CA ILE A 319 -6.21 -19.56 -4.39
C ILE A 319 -7.56 -19.37 -5.09
N GLN A 320 -8.27 -18.28 -4.79
CA GLN A 320 -9.56 -17.97 -5.43
C GLN A 320 -9.39 -17.72 -6.94
N GLY A 321 -8.29 -17.06 -7.37
CA GLY A 321 -8.00 -16.74 -8.77
C GLY A 321 -9.05 -15.86 -9.46
N ALA A 322 -9.89 -15.15 -8.70
CA ALA A 322 -10.98 -14.34 -9.25
C ALA A 322 -10.55 -12.94 -9.68
N ARG A 323 -9.33 -12.52 -9.36
CA ARG A 323 -8.79 -11.21 -9.74
C ARG A 323 -8.17 -11.26 -11.12
N ASP A 324 -8.64 -10.43 -12.03
CA ASP A 324 -8.18 -10.40 -13.42
C ASP A 324 -6.72 -9.93 -13.57
N ASP A 325 -6.25 -9.09 -12.66
CA ASP A 325 -4.85 -8.63 -12.62
C ASP A 325 -3.85 -9.73 -12.24
N LEU A 326 -4.30 -10.80 -11.54
CA LEU A 326 -3.46 -11.95 -11.18
C LEU A 326 -3.37 -13.00 -12.31
N ARG A 327 -4.26 -12.96 -13.31
CA ARG A 327 -4.28 -13.95 -14.42
C ARG A 327 -3.07 -13.89 -15.35
N LYS A 328 -2.27 -12.82 -15.26
CA LYS A 328 -1.04 -12.66 -16.05
C LYS A 328 0.17 -13.41 -15.48
N ILE A 329 0.04 -13.96 -14.27
CA ILE A 329 1.09 -14.79 -13.67
C ILE A 329 0.90 -16.20 -14.23
N PRO A 330 1.83 -16.72 -15.04
CA PRO A 330 1.74 -18.11 -15.52
C PRO A 330 1.63 -19.03 -14.32
N TYR A 331 0.68 -19.97 -14.35
CA TYR A 331 0.59 -21.04 -13.37
C TYR A 331 1.97 -21.70 -13.22
N GLY A 332 2.55 -21.66 -12.04
CA GLY A 332 3.78 -22.38 -11.73
C GLY A 332 5.09 -21.60 -11.85
N VAL A 333 5.05 -20.27 -12.03
CA VAL A 333 6.29 -19.46 -12.00
C VAL A 333 6.36 -18.64 -10.72
N ASN A 334 6.33 -19.30 -9.58
CA ASN A 334 7.10 -18.80 -8.46
C ASN A 334 8.52 -19.34 -8.67
N ASN A 335 9.30 -18.59 -9.39
CA ASN A 335 10.67 -18.91 -9.70
C ASN A 335 11.46 -19.11 -8.40
N THR A 336 12.46 -19.98 -8.41
CA THR A 336 13.46 -20.07 -7.33
C THR A 336 14.05 -18.69 -6.98
N ASP A 337 14.02 -17.73 -7.91
CA ASP A 337 14.48 -16.36 -7.74
C ASP A 337 13.58 -15.53 -6.82
N ASP A 338 12.24 -15.68 -6.90
CA ASP A 338 11.31 -14.98 -5.99
C ASP A 338 11.48 -15.43 -4.54
N GLN A 339 11.86 -16.69 -4.32
CA GLN A 339 12.10 -17.26 -2.99
C GLN A 339 13.39 -16.74 -2.35
N ARG A 340 14.34 -16.24 -3.16
CA ARG A 340 15.57 -15.63 -2.71
C ARG A 340 15.43 -14.15 -2.39
N SER A 341 14.23 -13.59 -2.58
CA SER A 341 13.95 -12.21 -2.21
C SER A 341 14.01 -12.03 -0.70
N TRP A 342 14.48 -10.90 -0.25
CA TRP A 342 14.71 -10.58 1.16
C TRP A 342 13.48 -10.83 2.06
N GLN A 343 12.28 -10.68 1.52
CA GLN A 343 11.03 -10.88 2.27
C GLN A 343 10.87 -12.33 2.75
N PHE A 344 11.32 -13.29 1.95
CA PHE A 344 11.13 -14.73 2.19
C PHE A 344 12.34 -15.42 2.82
N MET A 345 13.44 -14.70 2.96
CA MET A 345 14.67 -15.21 3.56
C MET A 345 14.72 -14.87 5.05
N LYS A 346 15.14 -15.84 5.87
CA LYS A 346 15.42 -15.57 7.28
C LYS A 346 16.63 -14.66 7.41
N SER A 347 16.50 -13.64 8.26
CA SER A 347 17.60 -12.76 8.61
C SER A 347 18.60 -13.47 9.54
N ARG A 348 19.86 -12.98 9.54
CA ARG A 348 20.84 -13.32 10.55
C ARG A 348 20.56 -12.58 11.86
N ASP A 349 20.02 -11.37 11.75
CA ASP A 349 19.69 -10.54 12.89
C ASP A 349 18.25 -10.77 13.31
N ILE A 350 18.07 -10.94 14.61
CA ILE A 350 16.76 -11.19 15.22
C ILE A 350 16.57 -10.17 16.33
N ILE A 351 15.42 -9.53 16.36
CA ILE A 351 14.99 -8.63 17.44
C ILE A 351 13.72 -9.15 18.10
N LYS A 352 13.47 -8.79 19.33
CA LYS A 352 12.19 -9.05 19.99
C LYS A 352 11.15 -8.02 19.54
N PHE A 353 9.89 -8.40 19.57
CA PHE A 353 8.81 -7.46 19.28
C PHE A 353 8.82 -6.26 20.25
N SER A 354 9.16 -6.47 21.53
CA SER A 354 9.29 -5.41 22.53
C SER A 354 10.37 -4.37 22.20
N ASP A 355 11.35 -4.70 21.36
CA ASP A 355 12.39 -3.77 20.94
C ASP A 355 11.90 -2.80 19.84
N VAL A 356 10.75 -3.11 19.21
CA VAL A 356 10.15 -2.22 18.19
C VAL A 356 9.45 -1.07 18.90
N LYS A 357 9.85 0.14 18.53
CA LYS A 357 9.20 1.35 19.07
C LYS A 357 7.72 1.35 18.73
N SER A 358 6.87 1.59 19.71
CA SER A 358 5.41 1.61 19.56
C SER A 358 4.83 2.84 20.25
N PHE A 359 3.81 3.43 19.62
CA PHE A 359 3.11 4.61 20.13
C PHE A 359 1.64 4.22 20.32
N ILE A 360 1.24 4.12 21.58
CA ILE A 360 -0.13 3.71 21.94
C ILE A 360 -0.90 4.98 22.32
N ASN A 361 -1.83 5.36 21.46
CA ASN A 361 -2.73 6.48 21.66
C ASN A 361 -4.17 5.98 21.80
N ASP A 362 -4.96 6.69 22.59
CA ASP A 362 -6.38 6.39 22.78
C ASP A 362 -7.28 7.14 21.77
N ASP A 363 -6.73 8.17 21.12
CA ASP A 363 -7.43 8.99 20.13
C ASP A 363 -6.74 8.90 18.75
N ILE A 364 -7.56 8.72 17.73
CA ILE A 364 -7.10 8.68 16.32
C ILE A 364 -6.46 10.01 15.90
N LEU A 365 -6.94 11.14 16.44
CA LEU A 365 -6.34 12.45 16.17
C LEU A 365 -4.90 12.54 16.67
N ASP A 366 -4.57 11.85 17.75
CA ASP A 366 -3.19 11.84 18.27
C ASP A 366 -2.29 10.95 17.42
N ASP A 367 -2.81 9.87 16.85
CA ASP A 367 -2.12 9.10 15.82
C ASP A 367 -1.82 9.96 14.58
N ILE A 368 -2.81 10.71 14.09
CA ILE A 368 -2.64 11.62 12.96
C ILE A 368 -1.58 12.69 13.27
N LYS A 369 -1.67 13.38 14.41
CA LYS A 369 -0.69 14.39 14.82
C LYS A 369 0.73 13.83 14.92
N LEU A 370 0.87 12.63 15.50
CA LEU A 370 2.15 11.93 15.58
C LEU A 370 2.73 11.71 14.19
N ILE A 371 1.92 11.16 13.27
CA ILE A 371 2.35 10.90 11.90
C ILE A 371 2.79 12.20 11.21
N LEU A 372 2.00 13.27 11.30
CA LEU A 372 2.34 14.57 10.71
C LEU A 372 3.65 15.13 11.29
N THR A 373 3.85 15.03 12.61
CA THR A 373 5.10 15.45 13.26
C THR A 373 6.29 14.67 12.71
N ARG A 374 6.15 13.35 12.61
CA ARG A 374 7.23 12.49 12.07
C ARG A 374 7.56 12.80 10.61
N LEU A 375 6.56 13.07 9.78
CA LEU A 375 6.77 13.48 8.39
C LEU A 375 7.54 14.81 8.31
N CYS A 376 7.17 15.81 9.11
CA CYS A 376 7.87 17.10 9.16
C CYS A 376 9.34 16.96 9.60
N GLU A 377 9.66 16.07 10.53
CA GLU A 377 11.03 15.80 10.96
C GLU A 377 11.96 15.31 9.83
N TYR A 378 11.38 14.83 8.73
CA TYR A 378 12.10 14.33 7.55
C TYR A 378 11.86 15.18 6.30
N ASP A 379 11.57 16.48 6.48
CA ASP A 379 11.33 17.47 5.40
C ASP A 379 10.14 17.12 4.48
N LEU A 380 9.23 16.27 4.92
CA LEU A 380 7.97 15.96 4.23
C LEU A 380 6.88 16.92 4.72
N ASN A 381 7.03 18.19 4.37
CA ASN A 381 6.27 19.33 4.93
C ASN A 381 4.94 19.60 4.20
N GLN A 382 4.46 18.67 3.39
CA GLN A 382 3.19 18.79 2.68
C GLN A 382 2.44 17.46 2.75
N VAL A 383 1.25 17.48 3.34
CA VAL A 383 0.36 16.31 3.47
C VAL A 383 -1.03 16.67 3.01
N ILE A 384 -1.36 16.26 1.81
CA ILE A 384 -2.57 16.68 1.12
C ILE A 384 -3.63 15.60 1.20
N ILE A 385 -4.83 15.99 1.63
CA ILE A 385 -6.02 15.15 1.66
C ILE A 385 -6.98 15.63 0.59
N VAL A 386 -7.28 14.76 -0.37
CA VAL A 386 -8.38 14.96 -1.32
C VAL A 386 -9.60 14.22 -0.81
N ASN A 387 -10.68 14.94 -0.53
CA ASN A 387 -11.93 14.33 -0.09
C ASN A 387 -12.69 13.79 -1.31
N LEU A 388 -12.80 12.48 -1.38
CA LEU A 388 -13.51 11.74 -2.44
C LEU A 388 -14.86 11.20 -2.00
N THR A 389 -15.36 11.61 -0.85
CA THR A 389 -16.64 11.17 -0.30
C THR A 389 -17.77 11.45 -1.31
N ASN A 390 -18.43 10.40 -1.77
CA ASN A 390 -19.59 10.55 -2.63
C ASN A 390 -20.82 10.93 -1.76
N PRO A 391 -21.51 12.07 -2.04
CA PRO A 391 -22.65 12.52 -1.22
C PRO A 391 -23.80 11.51 -1.15
N ASN A 392 -23.98 10.69 -2.17
CA ASN A 392 -25.03 9.68 -2.21
C ASN A 392 -24.70 8.42 -1.40
N VAL A 393 -23.43 8.22 -1.06
CA VAL A 393 -22.94 7.10 -0.24
C VAL A 393 -22.76 7.55 1.20
N GLY A 394 -22.18 8.73 1.43
CA GLY A 394 -22.00 9.33 2.75
C GLY A 394 -20.88 8.72 3.60
N ILE A 395 -20.23 7.65 3.15
CA ILE A 395 -19.07 7.06 3.83
C ILE A 395 -17.83 7.89 3.48
N PRO A 396 -17.05 8.39 4.48
CA PRO A 396 -15.82 9.12 4.23
C PRO A 396 -14.81 8.32 3.42
N VAL A 397 -14.36 8.91 2.32
CA VAL A 397 -13.29 8.38 1.46
C VAL A 397 -12.32 9.50 1.15
N VAL A 398 -11.03 9.24 1.35
CA VAL A 398 -9.97 10.21 1.10
C VAL A 398 -8.85 9.63 0.26
N ARG A 399 -8.13 10.52 -0.40
CA ARG A 399 -6.83 10.24 -1.01
C ARG A 399 -5.78 11.09 -0.32
N THR A 400 -4.79 10.46 0.32
CA THR A 400 -3.62 11.15 0.85
C THR A 400 -2.49 11.17 -0.17
N ILE A 401 -1.89 12.34 -0.34
CA ILE A 401 -0.73 12.58 -1.20
C ILE A 401 0.34 13.29 -0.37
N VAL A 402 1.52 12.69 -0.28
CA VAL A 402 2.69 13.27 0.40
C VAL A 402 3.83 13.34 -0.60
N PRO A 403 4.10 14.51 -1.19
CA PRO A 403 5.22 14.69 -2.11
C PRO A 403 6.54 14.28 -1.47
N GLY A 404 7.36 13.52 -2.21
CA GLY A 404 8.65 13.04 -1.74
C GLY A 404 8.66 11.64 -1.11
N LEU A 405 7.51 11.02 -0.83
CA LEU A 405 7.45 9.60 -0.47
C LEU A 405 7.76 8.72 -1.70
N GLU A 406 8.44 7.61 -1.44
CA GLU A 406 8.86 6.68 -2.49
C GLU A 406 7.74 5.70 -2.86
N MET A 407 7.66 5.38 -4.17
CA MET A 407 6.67 4.44 -4.70
C MET A 407 7.30 3.31 -5.54
N TYR A 408 8.59 3.09 -5.40
CA TYR A 408 9.36 2.14 -6.20
C TYR A 408 8.79 0.71 -6.17
N LYS A 409 8.29 0.23 -5.04
CA LYS A 409 7.66 -1.10 -4.95
C LYS A 409 6.48 -1.25 -5.91
N ILE A 410 5.73 -0.18 -6.15
CA ILE A 410 4.57 -0.17 -7.05
C ILE A 410 5.01 0.06 -8.49
N THR A 411 5.80 1.11 -8.72
CA THR A 411 6.13 1.58 -10.08
C THR A 411 7.31 0.83 -10.71
N LYS A 412 8.26 0.36 -9.89
CA LYS A 412 9.53 -0.30 -10.28
C LYS A 412 10.37 0.48 -11.32
N SER A 413 10.12 1.77 -11.48
CA SER A 413 10.71 2.56 -12.56
C SER A 413 11.28 3.91 -12.11
N VAL A 414 10.69 4.59 -11.14
CA VAL A 414 11.14 5.91 -10.69
C VAL A 414 11.61 5.83 -9.25
N ILE A 415 12.77 6.44 -8.99
CA ILE A 415 13.37 6.57 -7.67
C ILE A 415 13.46 8.05 -7.34
N GLY A 416 12.83 8.46 -6.27
CA GLY A 416 12.83 9.83 -5.78
C GLY A 416 14.13 10.22 -5.06
N LYS A 417 14.13 11.40 -4.46
CA LYS A 417 15.30 11.94 -3.74
C LYS A 417 15.73 11.06 -2.58
N ARG A 418 14.78 10.52 -1.80
CA ARG A 418 15.07 9.68 -0.62
C ARG A 418 15.61 8.31 -1.05
N GLY A 419 14.99 7.68 -2.04
CA GLY A 419 15.48 6.42 -2.60
C GLY A 419 16.88 6.55 -3.19
N ARG A 420 17.16 7.63 -3.94
CA ARG A 420 18.52 7.91 -4.46
C ARG A 420 19.57 8.10 -3.37
N ALA A 421 19.17 8.56 -2.19
CA ALA A 421 20.11 8.68 -1.08
C ALA A 421 20.64 7.32 -0.58
N CYS A 422 19.92 6.22 -0.82
CA CYS A 422 20.38 4.86 -0.51
C CYS A 422 21.64 4.45 -1.33
N PHE A 423 21.88 5.09 -2.49
CA PHE A 423 23.02 4.79 -3.37
C PHE A 423 24.24 5.70 -3.14
N ARG A 424 24.11 6.71 -2.30
CA ARG A 424 25.24 7.60 -1.95
C ARG A 424 26.02 6.95 -0.82
N VAL A 425 27.07 6.25 -1.18
CA VAL A 425 28.15 5.81 -0.29
C VAL A 425 29.17 6.91 -0.18
#